data_152f9a3ae19754ead0c5917c29761f5e
#
_entry.id   152f9a3ae19754ead0c5917c29761f5e
#
_cell.length_a   1.000
_cell.length_b   1.000
_cell.length_c   1.000
_cell.angle_alpha   90.00
_cell.angle_beta   90.00
_cell.angle_gamma   90.00
#
_symmetry.space_group_name_H-M   'P 1'
#
loop_
_entity.id
_entity.type
_entity.pdbx_description
1 polymer ?
#
loop_
_entity_poly.entity_id
_entity_poly.type
_entity_poly.pdbx_seq_one_letter_code
_entity_poly.pdbx_strand_id
1 'polypeptide(L)'
;MVNKLIKFSVKISLTMVMVFATLSSFSQDGEKLFKANCASCHNPVKNATGPKMQGVLQKWTDAGEEELIYQWVSNPSKLYNSGKSKMAKAIWDWSPTAMTPQGHLSREEVESIFTYVDNYAPPVAAVGGGSLAVNDTLSDDANSSDYWWWIISFILVFVLFA
;
A
#
# COMPACT_ATOMS: atom_id res chain seq x y z
N MET A 1 -15.52 -19.99 41.07
CA MET A 1 -14.35 -19.29 40.50
C MET A 1 -14.22 -19.54 38.99
N VAL A 2 -14.44 -20.75 38.51
CA VAL A 2 -14.34 -21.15 37.08
C VAL A 2 -15.15 -20.25 36.14
N ASN A 3 -16.41 -19.93 36.46
CA ASN A 3 -17.27 -19.11 35.61
C ASN A 3 -16.77 -17.65 35.41
N LYS A 4 -16.00 -17.12 36.36
CA LYS A 4 -15.39 -15.77 36.20
C LYS A 4 -14.20 -15.81 35.25
N LEU A 5 -13.40 -16.87 35.29
CA LEU A 5 -12.25 -17.06 34.43
C LEU A 5 -12.68 -17.29 32.98
N ILE A 6 -13.72 -18.08 32.76
CA ILE A 6 -14.26 -18.31 31.42
C ILE A 6 -14.80 -17.00 30.82
N LYS A 7 -15.59 -16.23 31.57
CA LYS A 7 -16.11 -14.94 31.10
C LYS A 7 -15.00 -13.93 30.81
N PHE A 8 -13.90 -13.95 31.55
CA PHE A 8 -12.75 -13.08 31.33
C PHE A 8 -11.97 -13.48 30.07
N SER A 9 -11.75 -14.79 29.87
CA SER A 9 -11.09 -15.32 28.68
C SER A 9 -11.89 -15.03 27.40
N VAL A 10 -13.20 -15.20 27.42
CA VAL A 10 -14.07 -14.89 26.27
C VAL A 10 -14.02 -13.40 25.91
N LYS A 11 -14.00 -12.51 26.90
CA LYS A 11 -13.88 -11.07 26.64
C LYS A 11 -12.56 -10.69 26.01
N ILE A 12 -11.45 -11.27 26.47
CA ILE A 12 -10.11 -11.02 25.89
C ILE A 12 -10.05 -11.55 24.45
N SER A 13 -10.58 -12.75 24.19
CA SER A 13 -10.61 -13.31 22.84
C SER A 13 -11.44 -12.46 21.90
N LEU A 14 -12.59 -11.97 22.31
CA LEU A 14 -13.46 -11.12 21.49
C LEU A 14 -12.82 -9.76 21.17
N THR A 15 -12.13 -9.14 22.13
CA THR A 15 -11.40 -7.90 21.90
C THR A 15 -10.20 -8.10 20.98
N MET A 16 -9.50 -9.21 21.08
CA MET A 16 -8.36 -9.52 20.22
C MET A 16 -8.78 -9.74 18.78
N VAL A 17 -9.90 -10.41 18.52
CA VAL A 17 -10.48 -10.59 17.17
C VAL A 17 -10.89 -9.25 16.55
N MET A 18 -11.47 -8.35 17.34
CA MET A 18 -11.86 -7.02 16.85
C MET A 18 -10.66 -6.16 16.43
N VAL A 19 -9.55 -6.25 17.15
CA VAL A 19 -8.32 -5.51 16.83
C VAL A 19 -7.66 -6.03 15.54
N PHE A 20 -7.68 -7.35 15.28
CA PHE A 20 -7.13 -7.91 14.06
C PHE A 20 -7.93 -7.58 12.79
N ALA A 21 -9.24 -7.38 12.91
CA ALA A 21 -10.11 -7.07 11.76
C ALA A 21 -9.87 -5.66 11.18
N THR A 22 -9.26 -4.74 11.93
CA THR A 22 -9.03 -3.36 11.50
C THR A 22 -7.76 -3.16 10.67
N LEU A 23 -6.85 -4.15 10.61
CA LEU A 23 -5.54 -4.00 9.97
C LEU A 23 -5.53 -4.30 8.46
N SER A 24 -6.62 -4.80 7.89
CA SER A 24 -6.61 -5.32 6.51
C SER A 24 -7.09 -4.33 5.44
N SER A 25 -7.49 -3.11 5.79
CA SER A 25 -8.18 -2.21 4.86
C SER A 25 -7.28 -1.28 4.03
N PHE A 26 -6.00 -1.15 4.34
CA PHE A 26 -5.15 -0.12 3.73
C PHE A 26 -4.70 -0.42 2.28
N SER A 27 -4.57 -1.69 1.89
CA SER A 27 -3.96 -2.03 0.60
C SER A 27 -4.89 -1.86 -0.61
N GLN A 28 -6.19 -2.11 -0.46
CA GLN A 28 -7.15 -1.98 -1.59
C GLN A 28 -7.45 -0.53 -1.96
N ASP A 29 -7.41 0.37 -0.98
CA ASP A 29 -7.67 1.79 -1.22
C ASP A 29 -6.53 2.46 -1.97
N GLY A 30 -5.27 2.09 -1.74
CA GLY A 30 -4.10 2.67 -2.41
C GLY A 30 -4.11 2.46 -3.92
N GLU A 31 -4.48 1.29 -4.43
CA GLU A 31 -4.62 1.02 -5.86
C GLU A 31 -5.71 1.90 -6.49
N LYS A 32 -6.85 1.96 -5.85
CA LYS A 32 -7.99 2.75 -6.32
C LYS A 32 -7.66 4.23 -6.35
N LEU A 33 -7.03 4.73 -5.28
CA LEU A 33 -6.58 6.12 -5.18
C LEU A 33 -5.52 6.45 -6.24
N PHE A 34 -4.54 5.55 -6.44
CA PHE A 34 -3.53 5.72 -7.48
C PHE A 34 -4.16 5.80 -8.87
N LYS A 35 -5.06 4.88 -9.20
CA LYS A 35 -5.75 4.86 -10.50
C LYS A 35 -6.57 6.12 -10.73
N ALA A 36 -7.23 6.64 -9.71
CA ALA A 36 -8.08 7.82 -9.82
C ALA A 36 -7.29 9.13 -9.94
N ASN A 37 -6.16 9.26 -9.26
CA ASN A 37 -5.49 10.55 -9.07
C ASN A 37 -4.10 10.65 -9.73
N CYS A 38 -3.42 9.52 -9.94
CA CYS A 38 -2.00 9.53 -10.32
C CYS A 38 -1.73 8.85 -11.67
N ALA A 39 -2.47 7.78 -12.01
CA ALA A 39 -2.18 6.89 -13.13
C ALA A 39 -2.26 7.56 -14.51
N SER A 40 -2.92 8.70 -14.64
CA SER A 40 -2.96 9.46 -15.90
C SER A 40 -1.59 10.00 -16.32
N CYS A 41 -0.71 10.28 -15.35
CA CYS A 41 0.61 10.84 -15.59
C CYS A 41 1.74 9.97 -15.06
N HIS A 42 1.49 9.14 -14.06
CA HIS A 42 2.49 8.32 -13.40
C HIS A 42 2.28 6.82 -13.66
N ASN A 43 3.39 6.09 -13.66
CA ASN A 43 3.38 4.64 -13.66
C ASN A 43 4.22 4.12 -12.48
N PRO A 44 3.83 3.02 -11.82
CA PRO A 44 4.61 2.50 -10.70
C PRO A 44 6.07 2.22 -11.04
N VAL A 45 6.36 1.56 -12.15
CA VAL A 45 7.70 1.00 -12.45
C VAL A 45 8.46 1.68 -13.58
N LYS A 46 7.83 2.53 -14.37
CA LYS A 46 8.48 3.23 -15.50
C LYS A 46 8.14 4.71 -15.53
N ASN A 47 9.03 5.52 -16.11
CA ASN A 47 8.73 6.92 -16.37
C ASN A 47 7.64 7.04 -17.46
N ALA A 48 6.73 7.99 -17.27
CA ALA A 48 5.67 8.36 -18.20
C ALA A 48 5.70 9.89 -18.37
N THR A 49 4.58 10.58 -18.35
CA THR A 49 4.55 12.06 -18.28
C THR A 49 5.24 12.54 -16.98
N GLY A 50 4.99 11.85 -15.87
CA GLY A 50 5.69 12.02 -14.62
C GLY A 50 6.74 10.91 -14.38
N PRO A 51 7.61 11.07 -13.37
CA PRO A 51 8.57 10.04 -13.00
C PRO A 51 7.87 8.79 -12.44
N LYS A 52 8.59 7.64 -12.52
CA LYS A 52 8.12 6.41 -11.86
C LYS A 52 7.91 6.63 -10.37
N MET A 53 6.88 5.98 -9.82
CA MET A 53 6.48 6.17 -8.43
C MET A 53 7.14 5.21 -7.45
N GLN A 54 7.50 4.01 -7.87
CA GLN A 54 8.10 2.99 -7.00
C GLN A 54 9.43 3.49 -6.41
N GLY A 55 9.55 3.42 -5.08
CA GLY A 55 10.70 3.94 -4.31
C GLY A 55 10.73 5.46 -4.20
N VAL A 56 9.66 6.17 -4.54
CA VAL A 56 9.65 7.64 -4.48
C VAL A 56 9.77 8.15 -3.05
N LEU A 57 9.02 7.57 -2.10
CA LEU A 57 9.09 7.97 -0.70
C LEU A 57 10.51 7.78 -0.14
N GLN A 58 11.14 6.64 -0.45
CA GLN A 58 12.52 6.37 -0.01
C GLN A 58 13.50 7.43 -0.53
N LYS A 59 13.37 7.87 -1.80
CA LYS A 59 14.25 8.91 -2.36
C LYS A 59 14.13 10.24 -1.63
N TRP A 60 12.92 10.62 -1.22
CA TRP A 60 12.69 11.84 -0.45
C TRP A 60 13.22 11.70 0.98
N THR A 61 13.09 10.52 1.58
CA THR A 61 13.66 10.18 2.89
C THR A 61 15.18 10.25 2.86
N ASP A 62 15.83 9.65 1.85
CA ASP A 62 17.28 9.66 1.67
C ASP A 62 17.82 11.09 1.47
N ALA A 63 17.02 11.96 0.89
CA ALA A 63 17.35 13.38 0.74
C ALA A 63 17.12 14.20 2.02
N GLY A 64 16.57 13.62 3.08
CA GLY A 64 16.17 14.30 4.30
C GLY A 64 14.96 15.21 4.14
N GLU A 65 14.14 14.95 3.13
CA GLU A 65 13.00 15.79 2.73
C GLU A 65 11.66 15.03 2.79
N GLU A 66 11.56 13.96 3.59
CA GLU A 66 10.38 13.08 3.65
C GLU A 66 9.07 13.85 3.86
N GLU A 67 9.02 14.80 4.78
CA GLU A 67 7.81 15.57 5.03
C GLU A 67 7.43 16.50 3.87
N LEU A 68 8.40 16.87 3.04
CA LEU A 68 8.16 17.75 1.91
C LEU A 68 7.48 17.04 0.74
N ILE A 69 7.52 15.70 0.66
CA ILE A 69 6.82 14.96 -0.41
C ILE A 69 5.31 15.14 -0.29
N TYR A 70 4.76 15.20 0.92
CA TYR A 70 3.32 15.42 1.12
C TYR A 70 2.91 16.84 0.71
N GLN A 71 3.78 17.83 0.94
CA GLN A 71 3.59 19.19 0.45
C GLN A 71 3.70 19.25 -1.08
N TRP A 72 4.61 18.46 -1.66
CA TRP A 72 4.74 18.33 -3.11
C TRP A 72 3.46 17.76 -3.72
N VAL A 73 2.95 16.66 -3.22
CA VAL A 73 1.70 16.04 -3.70
C VAL A 73 0.53 17.02 -3.57
N SER A 74 0.42 17.70 -2.44
CA SER A 74 -0.66 18.66 -2.19
C SER A 74 -0.60 19.88 -3.11
N ASN A 75 0.58 20.50 -3.28
CA ASN A 75 0.76 21.65 -4.14
C ASN A 75 2.21 21.80 -4.63
N PRO A 76 2.54 21.17 -5.77
CA PRO A 76 3.89 21.13 -6.32
C PRO A 76 4.48 22.51 -6.58
N SER A 77 3.72 23.38 -7.21
CA SER A 77 4.16 24.74 -7.55
C SER A 77 4.49 25.59 -6.31
N LYS A 78 3.68 25.44 -5.24
CA LYS A 78 3.93 26.15 -3.98
C LYS A 78 5.24 25.70 -3.34
N LEU A 79 5.50 24.40 -3.31
CA LEU A 79 6.75 23.88 -2.74
C LEU A 79 7.96 24.30 -3.59
N TYR A 80 7.87 24.15 -4.92
CA TYR A 80 8.93 24.56 -5.83
C TYR A 80 9.29 26.04 -5.66
N ASN A 81 8.28 26.92 -5.70
CA ASN A 81 8.48 28.36 -5.58
C ASN A 81 8.99 28.78 -4.19
N SER A 82 8.81 27.97 -3.17
CA SER A 82 9.35 28.25 -1.83
C SER A 82 10.88 28.11 -1.75
N GLY A 83 11.50 27.40 -2.69
CA GLY A 83 12.92 27.10 -2.71
C GLY A 83 13.40 26.16 -1.59
N LYS A 84 12.50 25.59 -0.81
CA LYS A 84 12.83 24.79 0.39
C LYS A 84 13.26 23.36 0.08
N SER A 85 12.96 22.83 -1.12
CA SER A 85 13.16 21.44 -1.48
C SER A 85 14.08 21.30 -2.68
N LYS A 86 15.19 20.58 -2.49
CA LYS A 86 16.07 20.18 -3.58
C LYS A 86 15.43 19.15 -4.48
N MET A 87 14.62 18.22 -3.87
CA MET A 87 13.89 17.21 -4.60
C MET A 87 12.82 17.83 -5.51
N ALA A 88 12.04 18.78 -4.99
CA ALA A 88 11.05 19.50 -5.80
C ALA A 88 11.71 20.21 -6.99
N LYS A 89 12.87 20.85 -6.77
CA LYS A 89 13.63 21.48 -7.84
C LYS A 89 14.10 20.45 -8.88
N ALA A 90 14.69 19.35 -8.46
CA ALA A 90 15.19 18.31 -9.35
C ALA A 90 14.06 17.69 -10.22
N ILE A 91 12.88 17.47 -9.63
CA ILE A 91 11.73 16.95 -10.36
C ILE A 91 11.21 17.98 -11.37
N TRP A 92 11.13 19.24 -10.98
CA TRP A 92 10.71 20.33 -11.86
C TRP A 92 11.64 20.50 -13.06
N ASP A 93 12.95 20.43 -12.83
CA ASP A 93 13.98 20.52 -13.89
C ASP A 93 13.94 19.29 -14.81
N TRP A 94 13.55 18.11 -14.29
CA TRP A 94 13.42 16.88 -15.07
C TRP A 94 12.20 16.91 -16.03
N SER A 95 11.08 17.48 -15.61
CA SER A 95 9.88 17.58 -16.43
C SER A 95 9.26 18.97 -16.33
N PRO A 96 9.18 19.70 -17.43
CA PRO A 96 8.55 21.03 -17.45
C PRO A 96 7.02 20.95 -17.29
N THR A 97 6.43 19.76 -17.33
CA THR A 97 5.00 19.58 -17.11
C THR A 97 4.70 19.62 -15.62
N ALA A 98 4.00 20.66 -15.20
CA ALA A 98 3.60 20.80 -13.81
C ALA A 98 2.64 19.68 -13.39
N MET A 99 2.96 19.02 -12.28
CA MET A 99 2.06 18.05 -11.66
C MET A 99 0.79 18.77 -11.16
N THR A 100 -0.36 18.16 -11.40
CA THR A 100 -1.65 18.68 -10.88
C THR A 100 -1.69 18.58 -9.35
N PRO A 101 -2.04 19.65 -8.63
CA PRO A 101 -2.19 19.62 -7.18
C PRO A 101 -3.22 18.59 -6.71
N GLN A 102 -2.88 17.80 -5.71
CA GLN A 102 -3.74 16.78 -5.10
C GLN A 102 -4.09 17.12 -3.65
N GLY A 103 -4.33 18.40 -3.37
CA GLY A 103 -4.58 18.90 -2.02
C GLY A 103 -5.87 18.41 -1.36
N HIS A 104 -6.69 17.64 -2.08
CA HIS A 104 -7.89 16.99 -1.56
C HIS A 104 -7.58 15.64 -0.90
N LEU A 105 -6.40 15.06 -1.16
CA LEU A 105 -5.99 13.81 -0.54
C LEU A 105 -5.44 14.05 0.86
N SER A 106 -5.86 13.21 1.80
CA SER A 106 -5.27 13.17 3.14
C SER A 106 -3.87 12.57 3.10
N ARG A 107 -3.11 12.74 4.19
CA ARG A 107 -1.78 12.13 4.33
C ARG A 107 -1.85 10.61 4.24
N GLU A 108 -2.81 10.02 4.92
CA GLU A 108 -3.03 8.57 4.98
C GLU A 108 -3.38 7.99 3.60
N GLU A 109 -4.16 8.73 2.80
CA GLU A 109 -4.46 8.35 1.42
C GLU A 109 -3.21 8.40 0.54
N VAL A 110 -2.36 9.40 0.70
CA VAL A 110 -1.08 9.49 -0.01
C VAL A 110 -0.13 8.37 0.42
N GLU A 111 -0.06 8.03 1.70
CA GLU A 111 0.72 6.89 2.22
C GLU A 111 0.22 5.55 1.67
N SER A 112 -1.10 5.38 1.55
CA SER A 112 -1.70 4.19 0.92
C SER A 112 -1.31 4.08 -0.56
N ILE A 113 -1.26 5.20 -1.29
CA ILE A 113 -0.79 5.24 -2.67
C ILE A 113 0.69 4.83 -2.74
N PHE A 114 1.56 5.36 -1.88
CA PHE A 114 2.98 4.98 -1.86
C PHE A 114 3.18 3.51 -1.52
N THR A 115 2.42 3.00 -0.54
CA THR A 115 2.44 1.56 -0.20
C THR A 115 2.03 0.69 -1.38
N TYR A 116 0.99 1.07 -2.11
CA TYR A 116 0.56 0.35 -3.30
C TYR A 116 1.63 0.34 -4.39
N VAL A 117 2.20 1.50 -4.74
CA VAL A 117 3.17 1.56 -5.84
C VAL A 117 4.49 0.88 -5.48
N ASP A 118 4.90 0.88 -4.21
CA ASP A 118 6.11 0.20 -3.76
C ASP A 118 5.97 -1.33 -3.80
N ASN A 119 4.76 -1.85 -3.55
CA ASN A 119 4.44 -3.26 -3.64
C ASN A 119 3.97 -3.70 -5.04
N TYR A 120 3.88 -2.78 -6.00
CA TYR A 120 3.40 -3.09 -7.33
C TYR A 120 4.34 -4.02 -8.10
N ALA A 121 3.82 -5.17 -8.50
CA ALA A 121 4.47 -6.08 -9.44
C ALA A 121 3.76 -5.98 -10.80
N PRO A 122 4.48 -5.63 -11.89
CA PRO A 122 3.85 -5.61 -13.21
C PRO A 122 3.40 -7.01 -13.59
N PRO A 123 2.26 -7.16 -14.28
CA PRO A 123 1.88 -8.44 -14.86
C PRO A 123 3.04 -8.98 -15.69
N VAL A 124 3.46 -10.21 -15.45
CA VAL A 124 4.46 -10.87 -16.28
C VAL A 124 3.91 -10.92 -17.70
N ALA A 125 4.52 -10.17 -18.62
CA ALA A 125 4.18 -10.28 -20.03
C ALA A 125 4.41 -11.73 -20.43
N ALA A 126 3.37 -12.42 -20.89
CA ALA A 126 3.53 -13.74 -21.47
C ALA A 126 4.52 -13.59 -22.63
N VAL A 127 5.74 -14.09 -22.43
CA VAL A 127 6.75 -14.15 -23.48
C VAL A 127 6.15 -15.03 -24.57
N GLY A 128 5.80 -14.42 -25.69
CA GLY A 128 5.20 -15.10 -26.82
C GLY A 128 6.13 -16.19 -27.35
N GLY A 129 5.63 -17.40 -27.43
CA GLY A 129 6.26 -18.50 -28.16
C GLY A 129 6.19 -19.84 -27.44
N GLY A 130 5.08 -20.56 -27.62
CA GLY A 130 4.97 -21.95 -27.18
C GLY A 130 3.62 -22.26 -26.56
N SER A 131 2.72 -22.81 -27.38
CA SER A 131 1.46 -23.39 -26.94
C SER A 131 1.70 -24.48 -25.91
N LEU A 132 1.53 -24.15 -24.63
CA LEU A 132 1.21 -25.11 -23.61
C LEU A 132 -0.01 -24.55 -22.88
N ALA A 133 -1.08 -25.30 -22.93
CA ALA A 133 -2.29 -25.06 -22.18
C ALA A 133 -1.91 -24.93 -20.69
N VAL A 134 -1.84 -23.72 -20.19
CA VAL A 134 -1.77 -23.47 -18.76
C VAL A 134 -3.20 -23.33 -18.29
N ASN A 135 -3.63 -24.33 -17.53
CA ASN A 135 -4.87 -24.29 -16.78
C ASN A 135 -4.95 -22.97 -16.01
N ASP A 136 -6.04 -22.25 -16.22
CA ASP A 136 -6.50 -21.13 -15.41
C ASP A 136 -6.86 -21.61 -13.99
N THR A 137 -5.88 -21.99 -13.20
CA THR A 137 -6.07 -22.31 -11.79
C THR A 137 -4.81 -21.99 -11.00
N LEU A 138 -4.34 -20.76 -11.00
CA LEU A 138 -3.32 -20.36 -10.03
C LEU A 138 -3.30 -18.84 -9.89
N SER A 139 -4.11 -18.30 -8.99
CA SER A 139 -3.82 -17.00 -8.40
C SER A 139 -4.51 -16.67 -7.10
N ASP A 140 -5.27 -17.55 -6.46
CA ASP A 140 -5.91 -17.19 -5.19
C ASP A 140 -5.61 -18.10 -3.98
N ASP A 141 -4.79 -19.13 -4.11
CA ASP A 141 -4.68 -20.14 -3.04
C ASP A 141 -3.38 -20.18 -2.24
N ALA A 142 -2.42 -19.29 -2.49
CA ALA A 142 -1.12 -19.39 -1.80
C ALA A 142 -1.10 -18.81 -0.38
N ASN A 143 -2.18 -18.21 0.10
CA ASN A 143 -2.19 -17.60 1.44
C ASN A 143 -3.38 -18.01 2.32
N SER A 144 -4.32 -18.80 1.84
CA SER A 144 -5.50 -19.17 2.66
C SER A 144 -5.34 -20.50 3.40
N SER A 145 -4.52 -21.44 2.91
CA SER A 145 -4.41 -22.75 3.56
C SER A 145 -3.62 -22.72 4.88
N ASP A 146 -2.57 -21.89 4.97
CA ASP A 146 -1.77 -21.80 6.20
C ASP A 146 -2.50 -21.06 7.33
N TYR A 147 -3.37 -20.12 6.98
CA TYR A 147 -4.18 -19.41 7.94
C TYR A 147 -5.22 -20.33 8.63
N TRP A 148 -5.82 -21.28 7.90
CA TRP A 148 -6.77 -22.23 8.45
C TRP A 148 -6.14 -23.17 9.49
N TRP A 149 -4.89 -23.58 9.31
CA TRP A 149 -4.16 -24.39 10.28
C TRP A 149 -3.94 -23.65 11.59
N TRP A 150 -3.64 -22.36 11.54
CA TRP A 150 -3.52 -21.53 12.73
C TRP A 150 -4.87 -21.37 13.45
N ILE A 151 -5.96 -21.13 12.72
CA ILE A 151 -7.30 -21.04 13.30
C ILE A 151 -7.70 -22.35 13.97
N ILE A 152 -7.51 -23.50 13.28
CA ILE A 152 -7.82 -24.81 13.81
C ILE A 152 -6.99 -25.10 15.07
N SER A 153 -5.70 -24.75 15.04
CA SER A 153 -4.81 -24.90 16.20
C SER A 153 -5.27 -24.06 17.39
N PHE A 154 -5.66 -22.82 17.16
CA PHE A 154 -6.19 -21.95 18.23
C PHE A 154 -7.52 -22.44 18.78
N ILE A 155 -8.41 -22.94 17.94
CA ILE A 155 -9.70 -23.49 18.37
C ILE A 155 -9.46 -24.77 19.20
N LEU A 156 -8.53 -25.61 18.78
CA LEU A 156 -8.23 -26.87 19.46
C LEU A 156 -7.59 -26.64 20.82
N VAL A 157 -6.67 -25.67 20.94
CA VAL A 157 -6.10 -25.24 22.22
C VAL A 157 -7.18 -24.67 23.13
N PHE A 158 -8.11 -23.89 22.57
CA PHE A 158 -9.19 -23.29 23.35
C PHE A 158 -10.17 -24.33 23.90
N VAL A 159 -10.49 -25.38 23.10
CA VAL A 159 -11.37 -26.48 23.52
C VAL A 159 -10.72 -27.36 24.58
N LEU A 160 -9.37 -27.51 24.57
CA LEU A 160 -8.64 -28.31 25.56
C LEU A 160 -8.48 -27.58 26.90
N PHE A 161 -8.61 -26.25 26.94
CA PHE A 161 -8.49 -25.45 28.15
C PHE A 161 -9.85 -24.95 28.73
N ALA A 162 -10.98 -25.26 28.09
CA ALA A 162 -12.35 -24.96 28.56
C ALA A 162 -12.93 -26.13 29.35
#